data_fe6c942b7280bcbfc59c782af973a9fb
#
_entry.id   fe6c942b7280bcbfc59c782af973a9fb
#
_cell.length_a   1.000
_cell.length_b   1.000
_cell.length_c   1.000
_cell.angle_alpha   90.00
_cell.angle_beta   90.00
_cell.angle_gamma   90.00
#
_symmetry.space_group_name_H-M   'P 1'
#
loop_
_entity.id
_entity.type
_entity.pdbx_description
1 polymer ?
#
loop_
_entity_poly.entity_id
_entity_poly.type
_entity_poly.pdbx_seq_one_letter_code
_entity_poly.pdbx_strand_id
1 'polypeptide(L)'
;MIIHASMRTDIPAFYSEWFTNRIREGYVRVRNPYDPLQVTEYSLDPEVVDLIVFCSKNPVPMLKYMDLLTSYRTYWYITITPYEADIEPGLFKTIASKRKINEAFLQISEIVGEEHIGWRYDPIFIDDKYTVKYHLEQFEGISAALQG
;
A
#
# COMPACT_ATOMS: atom_id res chain seq x y z
N MET A 1 8.90 -8.78 15.98
CA MET A 1 9.46 -8.69 14.60
C MET A 1 8.68 -7.68 13.78
N ILE A 2 9.36 -6.83 12.98
CA ILE A 2 8.69 -5.92 12.02
C ILE A 2 8.74 -6.54 10.63
N ILE A 3 7.59 -6.61 9.95
CA ILE A 3 7.47 -7.15 8.60
C ILE A 3 7.19 -6.00 7.63
N HIS A 4 8.07 -5.77 6.65
CA HIS A 4 7.80 -4.90 5.52
C HIS A 4 7.22 -5.74 4.37
N ALA A 5 5.90 -5.86 4.33
CA ALA A 5 5.21 -6.80 3.43
C ALA A 5 5.36 -6.42 1.94
N SER A 6 5.52 -5.13 1.63
CA SER A 6 5.56 -4.62 0.24
C SER A 6 6.98 -4.32 -0.28
N MET A 7 8.04 -4.91 0.30
CA MET A 7 9.42 -4.58 -0.09
C MET A 7 9.80 -5.05 -1.50
N ARG A 8 9.22 -6.15 -1.96
CA ARG A 8 9.56 -6.76 -3.27
C ARG A 8 8.48 -6.58 -4.33
N THR A 9 7.25 -6.32 -3.90
CA THR A 9 6.09 -6.14 -4.75
C THR A 9 4.99 -5.46 -3.97
N ASP A 10 4.03 -4.86 -4.66
CA ASP A 10 2.84 -4.30 -4.04
C ASP A 10 1.89 -5.44 -3.61
N ILE A 11 2.05 -5.91 -2.37
CA ILE A 11 1.24 -7.00 -1.81
C ILE A 11 -0.24 -6.65 -1.80
N PRO A 12 -0.68 -5.48 -1.29
CA PRO A 12 -2.09 -5.12 -1.31
C PRO A 12 -2.72 -5.11 -2.69
N ALA A 13 -1.97 -4.67 -3.71
CA ALA A 13 -2.50 -4.56 -5.07
C ALA A 13 -2.61 -5.91 -5.80
N PHE A 14 -1.59 -6.80 -5.65
CA PHE A 14 -1.45 -7.97 -6.52
C PHE A 14 -1.49 -9.30 -5.80
N TYR A 15 -1.21 -9.32 -4.49
CA TYR A 15 -1.01 -10.54 -3.71
C TYR A 15 -1.80 -10.58 -2.40
N SER A 16 -2.86 -9.79 -2.27
CA SER A 16 -3.67 -9.71 -1.05
C SER A 16 -4.22 -11.07 -0.63
N GLU A 17 -4.74 -11.87 -1.55
CA GLU A 17 -5.25 -13.22 -1.26
C GLU A 17 -4.12 -14.16 -0.80
N TRP A 18 -2.98 -14.15 -1.51
CA TRP A 18 -1.82 -14.96 -1.13
C TRP A 18 -1.33 -14.57 0.27
N PHE A 19 -1.21 -13.28 0.56
CA PHE A 19 -0.73 -12.79 1.84
C PHE A 19 -1.68 -13.21 2.98
N THR A 20 -2.98 -13.04 2.80
CA THR A 20 -3.96 -13.43 3.81
C THR A 20 -4.04 -14.95 4.01
N ASN A 21 -3.76 -15.73 2.97
CA ASN A 21 -3.57 -17.18 3.15
C ASN A 21 -2.33 -17.48 4.01
N ARG A 22 -1.24 -16.70 3.88
CA ARG A 22 -0.07 -16.84 4.78
C ARG A 22 -0.40 -16.46 6.22
N ILE A 23 -1.19 -15.41 6.41
CA ILE A 23 -1.70 -15.03 7.75
C ILE A 23 -2.49 -16.19 8.39
N ARG A 24 -3.40 -16.82 7.64
CA ARG A 24 -4.19 -17.98 8.13
C ARG A 24 -3.33 -19.20 8.46
N GLU A 25 -2.29 -19.45 7.66
CA GLU A 25 -1.35 -20.55 7.90
C GLU A 25 -0.37 -20.28 9.06
N GLY A 26 -0.23 -19.01 9.47
CA GLY A 26 0.62 -18.61 10.59
C GLY A 26 2.13 -18.54 10.24
N TYR A 27 2.51 -18.72 8.99
CA TYR A 27 3.92 -18.60 8.58
C TYR A 27 4.08 -18.22 7.11
N VAL A 28 5.27 -17.70 6.78
CA VAL A 28 5.70 -17.44 5.42
C VAL A 28 7.13 -17.92 5.18
N ARG A 29 7.36 -18.51 4.01
CA ARG A 29 8.71 -18.88 3.55
C ARG A 29 9.21 -17.86 2.56
N VAL A 30 10.36 -17.28 2.86
CA VAL A 30 11.00 -16.26 2.04
C VAL A 30 12.33 -16.77 1.51
N ARG A 31 12.46 -16.78 0.18
CA ARG A 31 13.69 -17.14 -0.50
C ARG A 31 14.69 -15.98 -0.45
N ASN A 32 15.94 -16.26 -0.13
CA ASN A 32 16.98 -15.25 -0.22
C ASN A 32 17.20 -14.85 -1.69
N PRO A 33 17.15 -13.54 -2.02
CA PRO A 33 17.33 -13.08 -3.39
C PRO A 33 18.74 -13.30 -3.96
N TYR A 34 19.74 -13.44 -3.07
CA TYR A 34 21.15 -13.64 -3.44
C TYR A 34 21.56 -15.11 -3.43
N ASP A 35 20.81 -15.96 -2.74
CA ASP A 35 21.02 -17.41 -2.69
C ASP A 35 19.69 -18.15 -2.79
N PRO A 36 19.29 -18.60 -4.00
CA PRO A 36 17.99 -19.24 -4.21
C PRO A 36 17.80 -20.57 -3.46
N LEU A 37 18.87 -21.18 -2.97
CA LEU A 37 18.80 -22.41 -2.19
C LEU A 37 18.49 -22.12 -0.71
N GLN A 38 18.72 -20.90 -0.25
CA GLN A 38 18.43 -20.49 1.10
C GLN A 38 16.98 -19.99 1.21
N VAL A 39 16.17 -20.73 1.99
CA VAL A 39 14.80 -20.38 2.32
C VAL A 39 14.67 -20.24 3.82
N THR A 40 14.16 -19.10 4.28
CA THR A 40 13.89 -18.85 5.70
C THR A 40 12.39 -18.86 5.93
N GLU A 41 11.95 -19.56 6.96
CA GLU A 41 10.58 -19.53 7.45
C GLU A 41 10.44 -18.50 8.57
N TYR A 42 9.44 -17.65 8.47
CA TYR A 42 9.09 -16.65 9.48
C TYR A 42 7.70 -16.96 10.03
N SER A 43 7.57 -16.99 11.34
CA SER A 43 6.27 -17.02 12.00
C SER A 43 5.52 -15.73 11.73
N LEU A 44 4.22 -15.85 11.47
CA LEU A 44 3.26 -14.75 11.38
C LEU A 44 2.32 -14.71 12.58
N ASP A 45 2.70 -15.37 13.68
CA ASP A 45 1.92 -15.30 14.91
C ASP A 45 1.85 -13.85 15.41
N PRO A 46 0.65 -13.32 15.73
CA PRO A 46 0.48 -11.96 16.26
C PRO A 46 1.32 -11.66 17.52
N GLU A 47 1.65 -12.69 18.31
CA GLU A 47 2.49 -12.52 19.51
C GLU A 47 3.96 -12.24 19.19
N VAL A 48 4.44 -12.62 17.99
CA VAL A 48 5.84 -12.38 17.57
C VAL A 48 5.98 -11.29 16.51
N VAL A 49 4.87 -10.83 15.94
CA VAL A 49 4.84 -9.75 14.94
C VAL A 49 4.45 -8.43 15.61
N ASP A 50 5.41 -7.54 15.79
CA ASP A 50 5.17 -6.24 16.39
C ASP A 50 4.44 -5.26 15.46
N LEU A 51 4.72 -5.35 14.15
CA LEU A 51 4.18 -4.45 13.14
C LEU A 51 4.27 -5.06 11.73
N ILE A 52 3.22 -4.86 10.93
CA ILE A 52 3.25 -5.12 9.49
C ILE A 52 3.14 -3.79 8.75
N VAL A 53 4.13 -3.49 7.90
CA VAL A 53 4.15 -2.27 7.08
C VAL A 53 3.77 -2.62 5.64
N PHE A 54 2.76 -1.93 5.13
CA PHE A 54 2.33 -2.00 3.74
C PHE A 54 2.71 -0.72 2.98
N CYS A 55 3.19 -0.88 1.74
CA CYS A 55 3.30 0.20 0.77
C CYS A 55 2.49 -0.19 -0.46
N SER A 56 1.55 0.65 -0.88
CA SER A 56 0.71 0.31 -2.03
C SER A 56 0.32 1.54 -2.84
N LYS A 57 0.21 1.35 -4.14
CA LYS A 57 -0.45 2.28 -5.07
C LYS A 57 -1.93 1.94 -5.27
N ASN A 58 -2.33 0.71 -4.93
CA ASN A 58 -3.73 0.27 -5.05
C ASN A 58 -4.10 -0.67 -3.89
N PRO A 59 -4.53 -0.17 -2.75
CA PRO A 59 -4.89 -0.99 -1.60
C PRO A 59 -6.28 -1.65 -1.72
N VAL A 60 -7.08 -1.29 -2.73
CA VAL A 60 -8.47 -1.74 -2.89
C VAL A 60 -8.64 -3.27 -2.79
N PRO A 61 -7.80 -4.12 -3.42
CA PRO A 61 -7.96 -5.57 -3.30
C PRO A 61 -7.77 -6.12 -1.89
N MET A 62 -7.07 -5.39 -1.00
CA MET A 62 -6.85 -5.80 0.38
C MET A 62 -8.02 -5.47 1.30
N LEU A 63 -8.87 -4.49 0.97
CA LEU A 63 -9.97 -4.03 1.81
C LEU A 63 -10.88 -5.17 2.32
N LYS A 64 -11.21 -6.12 1.45
CA LYS A 64 -12.05 -7.28 1.81
C LYS A 64 -11.43 -8.24 2.81
N TYR A 65 -10.16 -8.05 3.17
CA TYR A 65 -9.42 -8.91 4.07
C TYR A 65 -8.96 -8.18 5.35
N MET A 66 -9.36 -6.92 5.55
CA MET A 66 -8.92 -6.12 6.69
C MET A 66 -9.25 -6.78 8.03
N ASP A 67 -10.38 -7.49 8.12
CA ASP A 67 -10.79 -8.22 9.32
C ASP A 67 -9.74 -9.26 9.78
N LEU A 68 -8.98 -9.84 8.85
CA LEU A 68 -7.93 -10.81 9.16
C LEU A 68 -6.66 -10.16 9.74
N LEU A 69 -6.55 -8.84 9.64
CA LEU A 69 -5.41 -8.07 10.12
C LEU A 69 -5.67 -7.39 11.47
N THR A 70 -6.87 -7.53 12.04
CA THR A 70 -7.26 -6.86 13.29
C THR A 70 -6.43 -7.29 14.50
N SER A 71 -5.84 -8.50 14.48
CA SER A 71 -4.92 -8.97 15.51
C SER A 71 -3.50 -8.42 15.39
N TYR A 72 -3.20 -7.67 14.34
CA TYR A 72 -1.88 -7.12 14.08
C TYR A 72 -1.91 -5.60 14.16
N ARG A 73 -0.82 -5.01 14.64
CA ARG A 73 -0.56 -3.60 14.36
C ARG A 73 -0.10 -3.48 12.92
N THR A 74 -0.72 -2.58 12.15
CA THR A 74 -0.36 -2.34 10.76
C THR A 74 -0.04 -0.86 10.55
N TYR A 75 0.87 -0.57 9.63
CA TYR A 75 1.12 0.78 9.14
C TYR A 75 1.04 0.80 7.61
N TRP A 76 0.37 1.79 7.06
CA TRP A 76 0.05 1.87 5.65
C TRP A 76 0.65 3.10 5.01
N TYR A 77 1.47 2.91 3.98
CA TYR A 77 1.87 3.98 3.07
C TYR A 77 1.10 3.82 1.77
N ILE A 78 0.16 4.74 1.48
CA ILE A 78 -0.58 4.75 0.23
C ILE A 78 0.02 5.81 -0.68
N THR A 79 0.56 5.37 -1.81
CA THR A 79 1.14 6.27 -2.80
C THR A 79 0.04 6.71 -3.76
N ILE A 80 -0.28 8.01 -3.73
CA ILE A 80 -1.25 8.65 -4.63
C ILE A 80 -0.50 9.80 -5.32
N THR A 81 -0.35 9.67 -6.63
CA THR A 81 0.36 10.59 -7.49
C THR A 81 -0.58 11.22 -8.52
N PRO A 82 -0.27 12.40 -9.07
CA PRO A 82 -1.15 13.07 -10.03
C PRO A 82 -1.00 12.54 -11.46
N TYR A 83 -0.06 11.63 -11.70
CA TYR A 83 0.28 11.17 -13.04
C TYR A 83 -0.88 10.48 -13.74
N GLU A 84 -0.92 10.63 -15.06
CA GLU A 84 -1.88 10.00 -15.93
C GLU A 84 -1.34 8.67 -16.49
N ALA A 85 -2.12 8.05 -17.38
CA ALA A 85 -1.80 6.74 -17.96
C ALA A 85 -0.54 6.72 -18.84
N ASP A 86 -0.03 7.89 -19.27
CA ASP A 86 1.24 8.03 -19.97
C ASP A 86 2.44 7.68 -19.08
N ILE A 87 2.33 7.96 -17.78
CA ILE A 87 3.37 7.66 -16.79
C ILE A 87 3.01 6.40 -15.96
N GLU A 88 1.74 6.21 -15.65
CA GLU A 88 1.26 5.10 -14.83
C GLU A 88 0.18 4.26 -15.56
N PRO A 89 0.52 3.59 -16.67
CA PRO A 89 -0.48 2.95 -17.56
C PRO A 89 -1.24 1.79 -16.91
N GLY A 90 -0.71 1.21 -15.85
CA GLY A 90 -1.29 0.04 -15.18
C GLY A 90 -2.31 0.36 -14.09
N LEU A 91 -2.24 1.54 -13.50
CA LEU A 91 -2.99 1.89 -12.29
C LEU A 91 -4.24 2.72 -12.55
N PHE A 92 -4.18 3.61 -13.53
CA PHE A 92 -5.20 4.64 -13.72
C PHE A 92 -5.81 4.60 -15.11
N LYS A 93 -6.57 3.56 -15.39
CA LYS A 93 -7.34 3.52 -16.65
C LYS A 93 -8.43 4.58 -16.71
N THR A 94 -8.86 5.15 -15.57
CA THR A 94 -9.93 6.16 -15.49
C THR A 94 -9.81 7.01 -14.23
N ILE A 95 -10.43 8.21 -14.24
CA ILE A 95 -10.62 9.07 -13.05
C ILE A 95 -11.31 8.28 -11.91
N ALA A 96 -12.23 7.37 -12.25
CA ALA A 96 -12.89 6.50 -11.29
C ALA A 96 -11.92 5.58 -10.52
N SER A 97 -10.77 5.22 -11.12
CA SER A 97 -9.74 4.43 -10.42
C SER A 97 -9.04 5.23 -9.32
N LYS A 98 -8.69 6.50 -9.57
CA LYS A 98 -8.09 7.39 -8.54
C LYS A 98 -9.05 7.64 -7.38
N ARG A 99 -10.33 7.89 -7.67
CA ARG A 99 -11.34 8.07 -6.63
C ARG A 99 -11.46 6.85 -5.71
N LYS A 100 -11.44 5.65 -6.27
CA LYS A 100 -11.46 4.40 -5.48
C LYS A 100 -10.25 4.26 -4.56
N ILE A 101 -9.09 4.77 -4.94
CA ILE A 101 -7.89 4.73 -4.09
C ILE A 101 -8.03 5.72 -2.93
N ASN A 102 -8.56 6.92 -3.18
CA ASN A 102 -8.84 7.89 -2.11
C ASN A 102 -9.89 7.32 -1.12
N GLU A 103 -10.98 6.75 -1.64
CA GLU A 103 -11.99 6.06 -0.82
C GLU A 103 -11.38 4.92 0.01
N ALA A 104 -10.47 4.13 -0.59
CA ALA A 104 -9.78 3.06 0.12
C ALA A 104 -8.82 3.60 1.19
N PHE A 105 -8.15 4.73 0.95
CA PHE A 105 -7.32 5.41 1.95
C PHE A 105 -8.15 5.78 3.18
N LEU A 106 -9.29 6.45 2.98
CA LEU A 106 -10.19 6.85 4.06
C LEU A 106 -10.75 5.63 4.81
N GLN A 107 -11.19 4.58 4.11
CA GLN A 107 -11.65 3.35 4.74
C GLN A 107 -10.57 2.68 5.59
N ILE A 108 -9.33 2.62 5.11
CA ILE A 108 -8.22 2.06 5.89
C ILE A 108 -7.96 2.94 7.11
N SER A 109 -7.96 4.27 6.95
CA SER A 109 -7.79 5.23 8.05
C SER A 109 -8.81 5.03 9.16
N GLU A 110 -10.08 4.82 8.81
CA GLU A 110 -11.15 4.51 9.77
C GLU A 110 -10.90 3.19 10.52
N ILE A 111 -10.32 2.18 9.87
CA ILE A 111 -10.09 0.86 10.46
C ILE A 111 -8.85 0.84 11.37
N VAL A 112 -7.74 1.46 10.93
CA VAL A 112 -6.45 1.35 11.61
C VAL A 112 -6.11 2.55 12.50
N GLY A 113 -6.80 3.68 12.32
CA GLY A 113 -6.50 4.97 12.94
C GLY A 113 -5.62 5.86 12.05
N GLU A 114 -5.84 7.18 12.12
CA GLU A 114 -5.15 8.17 11.29
C GLU A 114 -3.63 8.15 11.49
N GLU A 115 -3.16 7.82 12.69
CA GLU A 115 -1.75 7.73 13.03
C GLU A 115 -1.05 6.51 12.41
N HIS A 116 -1.81 5.55 11.85
CA HIS A 116 -1.29 4.32 11.26
C HIS A 116 -1.35 4.28 9.74
N ILE A 117 -1.70 5.39 9.11
CA ILE A 117 -1.72 5.53 7.66
C ILE A 117 -1.06 6.84 7.22
N GLY A 118 -0.28 6.80 6.16
CA GLY A 118 0.36 7.97 5.56
C GLY A 118 0.15 8.01 4.06
N TRP A 119 -0.18 9.19 3.55
CA TRP A 119 -0.14 9.47 2.13
C TRP A 119 1.28 9.77 1.67
N ARG A 120 1.69 9.16 0.57
CA ARG A 120 2.98 9.36 -0.07
C ARG A 120 2.79 9.94 -1.47
N TYR A 121 3.30 11.14 -1.69
CA TYR A 121 3.32 11.83 -2.97
C TYR A 121 4.71 11.69 -3.61
N ASP A 122 4.98 10.52 -4.19
CA ASP A 122 6.30 10.12 -4.66
C ASP A 122 6.20 9.07 -5.80
N PRO A 123 7.00 9.19 -6.88
CA PRO A 123 8.02 10.20 -7.16
C PRO A 123 7.46 11.54 -7.65
N ILE A 124 8.26 12.60 -7.55
CA ILE A 124 8.02 13.89 -8.22
C ILE A 124 9.05 14.04 -9.31
N PHE A 125 8.61 14.23 -10.55
CA PHE A 125 9.47 14.68 -11.65
C PHE A 125 8.82 15.87 -12.34
N ILE A 126 9.64 16.70 -13.00
CA ILE A 126 9.21 17.95 -13.62
C ILE A 126 9.56 17.91 -15.10
N ASP A 127 8.57 18.20 -15.94
CA ASP A 127 8.69 18.39 -17.38
C ASP A 127 7.73 19.48 -17.87
N ASP A 128 7.51 19.59 -19.18
CA ASP A 128 6.63 20.59 -19.78
C ASP A 128 5.14 20.38 -19.41
N LYS A 129 4.71 19.15 -19.11
CA LYS A 129 3.35 18.80 -18.71
C LYS A 129 3.20 18.84 -17.19
N TYR A 130 4.12 18.21 -16.45
CA TYR A 130 4.12 18.06 -15.01
C TYR A 130 5.00 19.14 -14.37
N THR A 131 4.54 20.38 -14.43
CA THR A 131 5.27 21.56 -13.91
C THR A 131 5.19 21.65 -12.39
N VAL A 132 6.02 22.50 -11.78
CA VAL A 132 5.93 22.81 -10.34
C VAL A 132 4.53 23.29 -9.96
N LYS A 133 3.94 24.18 -10.77
CA LYS A 133 2.58 24.68 -10.55
C LYS A 133 1.56 23.54 -10.58
N TYR A 134 1.65 22.65 -11.56
CA TYR A 134 0.80 21.47 -11.65
C TYR A 134 0.88 20.61 -10.38
N HIS A 135 2.09 20.33 -9.89
CA HIS A 135 2.28 19.54 -8.69
C HIS A 135 1.68 20.20 -7.43
N LEU A 136 1.84 21.53 -7.30
CA LEU A 136 1.25 22.24 -6.16
C LEU A 136 -0.28 22.17 -6.18
N GLU A 137 -0.92 22.41 -7.32
CA GLU A 137 -2.37 22.32 -7.47
C GLU A 137 -2.89 20.89 -7.20
N GLN A 138 -2.20 19.88 -7.74
CA GLN A 138 -2.58 18.48 -7.53
C GLN A 138 -2.36 18.03 -6.09
N PHE A 139 -1.29 18.45 -5.44
CA PHE A 139 -1.02 18.14 -4.05
C PHE A 139 -2.12 18.72 -3.14
N GLU A 140 -2.49 19.97 -3.36
CA GLU A 140 -3.59 20.61 -2.61
C GLU A 140 -4.92 19.86 -2.81
N GLY A 141 -5.26 19.51 -4.06
CA GLY A 141 -6.49 18.78 -4.37
C GLY A 141 -6.54 17.37 -3.77
N ILE A 142 -5.44 16.61 -3.83
CA ILE A 142 -5.37 15.28 -3.22
C ILE A 142 -5.40 15.39 -1.70
N SER A 143 -4.64 16.33 -1.11
CA SER A 143 -4.64 16.56 0.34
C SER A 143 -6.04 16.86 0.86
N ALA A 144 -6.78 17.75 0.19
CA ALA A 144 -8.15 18.07 0.57
C ALA A 144 -9.09 16.85 0.47
N ALA A 145 -8.90 16.01 -0.56
CA ALA A 145 -9.71 14.79 -0.73
C ALA A 145 -9.41 13.68 0.30
N LEU A 146 -8.27 13.75 1.01
CA LEU A 146 -7.87 12.78 2.03
C LEU A 146 -8.15 13.25 3.47
N GLN A 147 -8.64 14.47 3.65
CA GLN A 147 -9.03 14.98 4.97
C GLN A 147 -10.44 14.58 5.42
N GLY A 148 -11.24 14.00 4.51
CA GLY A 148 -12.62 13.57 4.78
C GLY A 148 -13.63 14.70 4.63
#